data_c6264413ec3865cffe79e34fa8ad6dd9
#
_entry.id   c6264413ec3865cffe79e34fa8ad6dd9
#
_cell.length_a   1.000
_cell.length_b   1.000
_cell.length_c   1.000
_cell.angle_alpha   90.00
_cell.angle_beta   90.00
_cell.angle_gamma   90.00
#
_symmetry.space_group_name_H-M   'P 1'
#
loop_
_entity.id
_entity.type
_entity.pdbx_description
1 polymer ?
#
loop_
_entity_poly.entity_id
_entity_poly.type
_entity_poly.pdbx_seq_one_letter_code
_entity_poly.pdbx_strand_id
1 'polypeptide(L)'
;QVVDDKTFKLVLKEPYGLVLESLGKPSSNVPFMMPKRVAETDPLTQISESVGSGPFMFKRDEWKPGDKAVFVKFAKYKPRAEPPSGLSGGKVVKIDRIEWLAIPDVQTAINALLAGEVDYVEQPTHDMFPILKSEKSVALIDWNPVGNQYTFRFNTLHPPFNNDKIRYAAYVALNQEDFLKAVIGDPNYYKVCKAMFVCGTPFESLNGTEGVLESN
;
A
#
# COMPACT_ATOMS: atom_id res chain seq x y z
N GLN A 1 8.84 25.92 -11.84
CA GLN A 1 9.75 27.06 -11.76
C GLN A 1 10.30 27.17 -10.34
N VAL A 2 11.60 27.30 -10.18
CA VAL A 2 12.23 27.62 -8.90
C VAL A 2 12.09 29.13 -8.68
N VAL A 3 11.61 29.52 -7.52
CA VAL A 3 11.46 30.94 -7.12
C VAL A 3 12.66 31.36 -6.26
N ASP A 4 12.97 30.52 -5.25
CA ASP A 4 14.13 30.69 -4.35
C ASP A 4 14.53 29.34 -3.75
N ASP A 5 15.47 29.31 -2.80
CA ASP A 5 16.00 28.07 -2.18
C ASP A 5 14.95 27.24 -1.43
N LYS A 6 13.79 27.77 -1.15
CA LYS A 6 12.73 27.12 -0.36
C LYS A 6 11.37 27.10 -1.06
N THR A 7 11.26 27.77 -2.21
CA THR A 7 9.99 28.02 -2.89
C THR A 7 10.07 27.57 -4.34
N PHE A 8 9.13 26.80 -4.77
CA PHE A 8 8.91 26.50 -6.18
C PHE A 8 7.44 26.76 -6.57
N LYS A 9 7.22 27.05 -7.83
CA LYS A 9 5.90 27.29 -8.41
C LYS A 9 5.59 26.20 -9.44
N LEU A 10 4.43 25.56 -9.30
CA LEU A 10 3.86 24.72 -10.33
C LEU A 10 3.08 25.58 -11.32
N VAL A 11 3.48 25.57 -12.57
CA VAL A 11 2.77 26.24 -13.66
C VAL A 11 2.18 25.14 -14.53
N LEU A 12 0.87 25.04 -14.49
CA LEU A 12 0.11 24.05 -15.27
C LEU A 12 -0.11 24.55 -16.69
N LYS A 13 -0.11 23.64 -17.66
CA LYS A 13 -0.42 23.95 -19.06
C LYS A 13 -1.90 24.30 -19.24
N GLU A 14 -2.73 23.62 -18.47
CA GLU A 14 -4.19 23.78 -18.47
C GLU A 14 -4.70 23.76 -17.02
N PRO A 15 -5.88 24.35 -16.72
CA PRO A 15 -6.50 24.22 -15.41
C PRO A 15 -6.70 22.72 -15.05
N TYR A 16 -6.19 22.32 -13.90
CA TYR A 16 -6.31 20.95 -13.40
C TYR A 16 -6.71 20.97 -11.92
N GLY A 17 -7.95 20.57 -11.64
CA GLY A 17 -8.55 20.66 -10.30
C GLY A 17 -8.00 19.64 -9.29
N LEU A 18 -7.31 18.57 -9.72
CA LEU A 18 -6.85 17.47 -8.87
C LEU A 18 -5.34 17.49 -8.59
N VAL A 19 -4.71 18.66 -8.64
CA VAL A 19 -3.25 18.78 -8.41
C VAL A 19 -2.86 18.30 -7.02
N LEU A 20 -3.58 18.74 -5.99
CA LEU A 20 -3.28 18.41 -4.59
C LEU A 20 -3.51 16.91 -4.32
N GLU A 21 -4.60 16.35 -4.83
CA GLU A 21 -4.94 14.94 -4.72
C GLU A 21 -3.91 14.07 -5.44
N SER A 22 -3.40 14.52 -6.58
CA SER A 22 -2.35 13.82 -7.33
C SER A 22 -1.02 13.78 -6.59
N LEU A 23 -0.69 14.81 -5.83
CA LEU A 23 0.53 14.90 -5.02
C LEU A 23 0.35 14.27 -3.63
N GLY A 24 -0.82 14.40 -3.03
CA GLY A 24 -1.15 13.95 -1.67
C GLY A 24 -1.80 12.57 -1.61
N LYS A 25 -1.46 11.65 -2.50
CA LYS A 25 -2.04 10.29 -2.52
C LYS A 25 -1.86 9.58 -1.19
N PRO A 26 -2.89 8.93 -0.63
CA PRO A 26 -2.79 8.11 0.58
C PRO A 26 -2.26 6.69 0.30
N SER A 27 -1.60 6.47 -0.82
CA SER A 27 -1.06 5.16 -1.25
C SER A 27 0.46 5.14 -1.30
N SER A 28 1.05 3.95 -1.46
CA SER A 28 2.50 3.77 -1.61
C SER A 28 3.10 4.44 -2.86
N ASN A 29 2.29 4.74 -3.87
CA ASN A 29 2.72 5.37 -5.11
C ASN A 29 2.66 6.92 -5.01
N VAL A 30 3.33 7.47 -4.02
CA VAL A 30 3.46 8.91 -3.85
C VAL A 30 4.71 9.44 -4.58
N PRO A 31 4.73 10.72 -5.01
CA PRO A 31 5.96 11.33 -5.53
C PRO A 31 6.97 11.50 -4.39
N PHE A 32 8.06 10.75 -4.46
CA PHE A 32 9.13 10.82 -3.47
C PHE A 32 10.03 12.02 -3.68
N MET A 33 10.42 12.70 -2.60
CA MET A 33 11.46 13.73 -2.63
C MET A 33 12.81 13.06 -2.78
N MET A 34 13.58 13.51 -3.79
CA MET A 34 14.91 13.03 -4.07
C MET A 34 15.80 14.16 -4.61
N PRO A 35 17.14 14.06 -4.52
CA PRO A 35 18.03 15.01 -5.14
C PRO A 35 17.86 15.09 -6.66
N LYS A 36 18.08 16.27 -7.25
CA LYS A 36 17.95 16.50 -8.69
C LYS A 36 18.71 15.46 -9.52
N ARG A 37 19.97 15.18 -9.17
CA ARG A 37 20.80 14.17 -9.85
C ARG A 37 20.18 12.77 -9.90
N VAL A 38 19.40 12.41 -8.89
CA VAL A 38 18.67 11.13 -8.85
C VAL A 38 17.39 11.21 -9.68
N ALA A 39 16.68 12.32 -9.58
CA ALA A 39 15.44 12.54 -10.34
C ALA A 39 15.67 12.64 -11.85
N GLU A 40 16.87 13.03 -12.29
CA GLU A 40 17.26 13.10 -13.71
C GLU A 40 17.82 11.79 -14.27
N THR A 41 17.90 10.72 -13.46
CA THR A 41 18.27 9.39 -13.95
C THR A 41 17.23 8.88 -14.94
N ASP A 42 17.68 8.25 -16.01
CA ASP A 42 16.80 7.64 -17.00
C ASP A 42 15.78 6.69 -16.32
N PRO A 43 14.48 6.78 -16.62
CA PRO A 43 13.44 5.97 -15.96
C PRO A 43 13.64 4.45 -16.05
N LEU A 44 14.38 3.97 -17.03
CA LEU A 44 14.69 2.55 -17.22
C LEU A 44 16.00 2.13 -16.53
N THR A 45 16.72 3.07 -15.95
CA THR A 45 17.95 2.82 -15.22
C THR A 45 17.71 2.79 -13.71
N GLN A 46 18.14 1.73 -13.05
CA GLN A 46 18.04 1.61 -11.60
C GLN A 46 18.91 2.65 -10.90
N ILE A 47 18.33 3.41 -9.97
CA ILE A 47 19.06 4.37 -9.16
C ILE A 47 20.08 3.67 -8.24
N SER A 48 21.24 4.28 -8.07
CA SER A 48 22.33 3.74 -7.27
C SER A 48 22.34 4.22 -5.81
N GLU A 49 21.57 5.27 -5.50
CA GLU A 49 21.51 5.84 -4.16
C GLU A 49 20.05 6.05 -3.70
N SER A 50 19.82 5.93 -2.40
CA SER A 50 18.51 6.04 -1.77
C SER A 50 18.48 7.22 -0.81
N VAL A 51 18.66 8.43 -1.33
CA VAL A 51 18.64 9.68 -0.56
C VAL A 51 17.24 10.26 -0.59
N GLY A 52 16.59 10.31 0.55
CA GLY A 52 15.27 10.91 0.73
C GLY A 52 15.27 11.99 1.81
N SER A 53 14.07 12.37 2.25
CA SER A 53 13.85 13.37 3.30
C SER A 53 13.27 12.80 4.59
N GLY A 54 13.26 11.47 4.73
CA GLY A 54 12.66 10.76 5.86
C GLY A 54 13.59 10.66 7.08
N PRO A 55 13.08 10.08 8.17
CA PRO A 55 13.80 9.97 9.44
C PRO A 55 14.77 8.78 9.51
N PHE A 56 14.85 7.95 8.48
CA PHE A 56 15.76 6.81 8.40
C PHE A 56 16.70 6.89 7.21
N MET A 57 17.88 6.32 7.36
CA MET A 57 18.87 6.12 6.31
C MET A 57 18.95 4.64 5.96
N PHE A 58 18.95 4.35 4.67
CA PHE A 58 19.14 2.99 4.17
C PHE A 58 20.63 2.58 4.29
N LYS A 59 20.87 1.41 4.87
CA LYS A 59 22.19 0.80 5.04
C LYS A 59 22.49 -0.14 3.89
N ARG A 60 23.00 0.42 2.79
CA ARG A 60 23.28 -0.35 1.57
C ARG A 60 24.34 -1.44 1.77
N ASP A 61 25.29 -1.20 2.64
CA ASP A 61 26.37 -2.14 3.01
C ASP A 61 25.85 -3.37 3.78
N GLU A 62 24.67 -3.27 4.37
CA GLU A 62 24.01 -4.36 5.10
C GLU A 62 22.80 -4.94 4.33
N TRP A 63 22.48 -4.39 3.17
CA TRP A 63 21.40 -4.90 2.34
C TRP A 63 21.81 -6.17 1.61
N LYS A 64 20.95 -7.19 1.73
CA LYS A 64 21.06 -8.45 1.02
C LYS A 64 19.77 -8.71 0.26
N PRO A 65 19.75 -8.61 -1.08
CA PRO A 65 18.58 -8.88 -1.90
C PRO A 65 17.97 -10.25 -1.60
N GLY A 66 16.67 -10.31 -1.35
CA GLY A 66 15.97 -11.55 -1.02
C GLY A 66 16.15 -12.05 0.42
N ASP A 67 16.95 -11.39 1.23
CA ASP A 67 17.19 -11.72 2.64
C ASP A 67 16.73 -10.58 3.55
N LYS A 68 17.43 -9.42 3.51
CA LYS A 68 17.08 -8.29 4.38
C LYS A 68 17.42 -6.92 3.83
N ALA A 69 16.65 -5.94 4.29
CA ALA A 69 16.97 -4.51 4.14
C ALA A 69 17.10 -3.86 5.52
N VAL A 70 18.10 -2.98 5.69
CA VAL A 70 18.43 -2.38 6.97
C VAL A 70 18.32 -0.87 6.88
N PHE A 71 17.68 -0.27 7.89
CA PHE A 71 17.50 1.16 8.02
C PHE A 71 17.93 1.60 9.41
N VAL A 72 18.65 2.72 9.49
CA VAL A 72 19.06 3.32 10.75
C VAL A 72 18.54 4.74 10.90
N LYS A 73 18.25 5.13 12.12
CA LYS A 73 17.74 6.47 12.44
C LYS A 73 18.70 7.55 11.95
N PHE A 74 18.14 8.56 11.29
CA PHE A 74 18.87 9.74 10.90
C PHE A 74 18.90 10.76 12.03
N ALA A 75 20.00 10.83 12.77
CA ALA A 75 20.12 11.66 13.96
C ALA A 75 19.88 13.17 13.73
N LYS A 76 20.08 13.65 12.48
CA LYS A 76 19.86 15.06 12.11
C LYS A 76 18.44 15.35 11.61
N TYR A 77 17.57 14.33 11.56
CA TYR A 77 16.19 14.53 11.15
C TYR A 77 15.44 15.41 12.16
N LYS A 78 14.75 16.41 11.66
CA LYS A 78 13.89 17.28 12.47
C LYS A 78 12.44 17.01 12.07
N PRO A 79 11.64 16.40 12.97
CA PRO A 79 10.23 16.19 12.70
C PRO A 79 9.49 17.53 12.57
N ARG A 80 8.42 17.53 11.79
CA ARG A 80 7.49 18.66 11.72
C ARG A 80 6.79 18.82 13.08
N ALA A 81 6.32 20.03 13.36
CA ALA A 81 5.64 20.32 14.64
C ALA A 81 4.19 19.82 14.67
N GLU A 82 3.58 19.63 13.50
CA GLU A 82 2.20 19.17 13.40
C GLU A 82 2.08 17.72 13.88
N PRO A 83 0.96 17.33 14.49
CA PRO A 83 0.73 15.96 14.92
C PRO A 83 0.78 14.99 13.73
N PRO A 84 1.19 13.73 13.92
CA PRO A 84 1.20 12.72 12.87
C PRO A 84 -0.24 12.44 12.41
N SER A 85 -0.42 12.29 11.08
CA SER A 85 -1.68 11.94 10.45
C SER A 85 -1.39 11.02 9.28
N GLY A 86 -1.57 9.71 9.43
CA GLY A 86 -1.17 8.72 8.43
C GLY A 86 0.30 8.88 8.03
N LEU A 87 0.57 9.08 6.74
CA LEU A 87 1.93 9.30 6.22
C LEU A 87 2.40 10.76 6.32
N SER A 88 1.57 11.69 6.80
CA SER A 88 1.91 13.11 6.93
C SER A 88 2.12 13.54 8.38
N GLY A 89 2.46 14.84 8.57
CA GLY A 89 2.72 15.42 9.89
C GLY A 89 4.10 15.09 10.45
N GLY A 90 4.24 15.22 11.77
CA GLY A 90 5.49 14.99 12.47
C GLY A 90 5.80 13.50 12.62
N LYS A 91 6.99 13.08 12.20
CA LYS A 91 7.48 11.69 12.32
C LYS A 91 8.50 11.62 13.44
N VAL A 92 8.03 11.33 14.64
CA VAL A 92 8.91 11.18 15.83
C VAL A 92 9.37 9.73 15.93
N VAL A 93 10.64 9.49 15.62
CA VAL A 93 11.25 8.14 15.63
C VAL A 93 11.71 7.77 17.02
N LYS A 94 11.21 6.65 17.54
CA LYS A 94 11.51 6.10 18.87
C LYS A 94 12.47 4.91 18.84
N ILE A 95 12.74 4.35 17.65
CA ILE A 95 13.61 3.19 17.44
C ILE A 95 14.84 3.61 16.65
N ASP A 96 15.97 2.97 16.87
CA ASP A 96 17.24 3.38 16.25
C ASP A 96 17.57 2.59 14.97
N ARG A 97 17.01 1.38 14.86
CA ARG A 97 17.29 0.46 13.75
C ARG A 97 16.07 -0.36 13.38
N ILE A 98 15.87 -0.56 12.09
CA ILE A 98 14.85 -1.44 11.51
C ILE A 98 15.58 -2.45 10.62
N GLU A 99 15.34 -3.72 10.83
CA GLU A 99 15.73 -4.80 9.92
C GLU A 99 14.47 -5.37 9.28
N TRP A 100 14.33 -5.21 7.98
CA TRP A 100 13.21 -5.75 7.23
C TRP A 100 13.64 -7.09 6.65
N LEU A 101 13.14 -8.17 7.24
CA LEU A 101 13.51 -9.53 6.86
C LEU A 101 12.55 -10.08 5.81
N ALA A 102 13.08 -10.73 4.78
CA ALA A 102 12.29 -11.45 3.80
C ALA A 102 12.05 -12.88 4.29
N ILE A 103 10.89 -13.13 4.88
CA ILE A 103 10.44 -14.46 5.30
C ILE A 103 9.32 -14.91 4.34
N PRO A 104 9.59 -15.76 3.36
CA PRO A 104 8.63 -16.07 2.29
C PRO A 104 7.39 -16.84 2.77
N ASP A 105 7.54 -17.67 3.81
CA ASP A 105 6.45 -18.45 4.37
C ASP A 105 5.78 -17.71 5.53
N VAL A 106 4.49 -17.48 5.40
CA VAL A 106 3.71 -16.71 6.38
C VAL A 106 3.65 -17.41 7.74
N GLN A 107 3.52 -18.74 7.75
CA GLN A 107 3.48 -19.51 9.01
C GLN A 107 4.80 -19.37 9.76
N THR A 108 5.92 -19.42 9.03
CA THR A 108 7.25 -19.19 9.61
C THR A 108 7.38 -17.79 10.18
N ALA A 109 6.88 -16.76 9.47
CA ALA A 109 6.88 -15.37 9.96
C ALA A 109 6.03 -15.22 11.24
N ILE A 110 4.87 -15.87 11.31
CA ILE A 110 4.03 -15.86 12.52
C ILE A 110 4.71 -16.59 13.67
N ASN A 111 5.34 -17.72 13.43
CA ASN A 111 6.07 -18.44 14.47
C ASN A 111 7.24 -17.61 15.02
N ALA A 112 7.97 -16.92 14.16
CA ALA A 112 9.03 -15.98 14.56
C ALA A 112 8.50 -14.82 15.42
N LEU A 113 7.31 -14.29 15.08
CA LEU A 113 6.64 -13.26 15.90
C LEU A 113 6.27 -13.82 17.30
N LEU A 114 5.67 -14.99 17.35
CA LEU A 114 5.27 -15.64 18.61
C LEU A 114 6.48 -16.03 19.48
N ALA A 115 7.61 -16.33 18.86
CA ALA A 115 8.89 -16.61 19.52
C ALA A 115 9.63 -15.34 19.96
N GLY A 116 9.19 -14.14 19.52
CA GLY A 116 9.87 -12.88 19.79
C GLY A 116 11.15 -12.67 18.96
N GLU A 117 11.31 -13.42 17.86
CA GLU A 117 12.43 -13.27 16.92
C GLU A 117 12.22 -12.07 15.99
N VAL A 118 10.97 -11.70 15.75
CA VAL A 118 10.57 -10.49 15.01
C VAL A 118 9.52 -9.73 15.81
N ASP A 119 9.50 -8.40 15.66
CA ASP A 119 8.60 -7.51 16.39
C ASP A 119 7.31 -7.18 15.62
N TYR A 120 7.29 -7.43 14.30
CA TYR A 120 6.21 -6.99 13.44
C TYR A 120 6.06 -7.89 12.21
N VAL A 121 4.83 -8.29 11.92
CA VAL A 121 4.44 -8.95 10.66
C VAL A 121 3.38 -8.09 9.98
N GLU A 122 3.62 -7.66 8.74
CA GLU A 122 2.79 -6.67 8.05
C GLU A 122 1.43 -7.22 7.63
N GLN A 123 1.41 -8.43 7.08
CA GLN A 123 0.19 -9.01 6.50
C GLN A 123 0.05 -10.49 6.89
N PRO A 124 -0.34 -10.78 8.14
CA PRO A 124 -0.70 -12.14 8.51
C PRO A 124 -1.95 -12.58 7.76
N THR A 125 -2.04 -13.85 7.41
CA THR A 125 -3.24 -14.41 6.78
C THR A 125 -4.39 -14.49 7.79
N HIS A 126 -5.63 -14.37 7.33
CA HIS A 126 -6.80 -14.26 8.21
C HIS A 126 -7.05 -15.52 9.05
N ASP A 127 -6.67 -16.68 8.55
CA ASP A 127 -6.73 -17.96 9.28
C ASP A 127 -5.79 -18.01 10.52
N MET A 128 -4.76 -17.15 10.56
CA MET A 128 -3.88 -17.02 11.73
C MET A 128 -4.42 -16.07 12.81
N PHE A 129 -5.46 -15.28 12.53
CA PHE A 129 -6.00 -14.31 13.47
C PHE A 129 -6.49 -14.92 14.80
N PRO A 130 -7.14 -16.09 14.86
CA PRO A 130 -7.52 -16.69 16.13
C PRO A 130 -6.33 -16.95 17.05
N ILE A 131 -5.22 -17.44 16.51
CA ILE A 131 -3.98 -17.70 17.25
C ILE A 131 -3.37 -16.39 17.73
N LEU A 132 -3.24 -15.39 16.84
CA LEU A 132 -2.68 -14.08 17.18
C LEU A 132 -3.51 -13.34 18.23
N LYS A 133 -4.84 -13.44 18.18
CA LYS A 133 -5.75 -12.83 19.16
C LYS A 133 -5.68 -13.50 20.54
N SER A 134 -5.33 -14.78 20.60
CA SER A 134 -5.18 -15.50 21.85
C SER A 134 -3.86 -15.21 22.58
N GLU A 135 -2.85 -14.72 21.85
CA GLU A 135 -1.53 -14.41 22.39
C GLU A 135 -1.50 -12.98 22.98
N LYS A 136 -1.28 -12.89 24.29
CA LYS A 136 -1.31 -11.62 25.02
C LYS A 136 -0.15 -10.68 24.71
N SER A 137 0.96 -11.22 24.21
CA SER A 137 2.14 -10.44 23.84
C SER A 137 2.01 -9.78 22.46
N VAL A 138 0.98 -10.17 21.67
CA VAL A 138 0.77 -9.69 20.29
C VAL A 138 -0.44 -8.79 20.22
N ALA A 139 -0.31 -7.66 19.52
CA ALA A 139 -1.41 -6.77 19.19
C ALA A 139 -1.75 -6.91 17.70
N LEU A 140 -2.99 -7.29 17.37
CA LEU A 140 -3.50 -7.29 16.01
C LEU A 140 -4.11 -5.91 15.72
N ILE A 141 -3.54 -5.18 14.75
CA ILE A 141 -3.92 -3.81 14.43
C ILE A 141 -4.45 -3.74 13.00
N ASP A 142 -5.66 -3.22 12.84
CA ASP A 142 -6.20 -2.89 11.52
C ASP A 142 -5.71 -1.49 11.11
N TRP A 143 -4.76 -1.45 10.17
CA TRP A 143 -4.22 -0.22 9.61
C TRP A 143 -5.07 0.38 8.49
N ASN A 144 -5.94 -0.41 7.90
CA ASN A 144 -6.72 0.01 6.74
C ASN A 144 -8.20 -0.34 6.90
N PRO A 145 -8.95 0.38 7.75
CA PRO A 145 -10.35 0.11 8.01
C PRO A 145 -11.26 0.27 6.78
N VAL A 146 -10.78 0.93 5.72
CA VAL A 146 -11.46 1.02 4.42
C VAL A 146 -11.26 -0.26 3.60
N GLY A 147 -10.24 -1.04 3.93
CA GLY A 147 -9.93 -2.31 3.29
C GLY A 147 -9.10 -2.20 2.01
N ASN A 148 -8.76 -3.36 1.47
CA ASN A 148 -8.12 -3.52 0.17
C ASN A 148 -9.13 -4.07 -0.82
N GLN A 149 -9.03 -3.65 -2.06
CA GLN A 149 -9.88 -4.12 -3.14
C GLN A 149 -9.11 -5.10 -4.03
N TYR A 150 -9.59 -6.33 -4.13
CA TYR A 150 -9.08 -7.29 -5.11
C TYR A 150 -9.69 -6.98 -6.47
N THR A 151 -8.85 -6.83 -7.48
CA THR A 151 -9.29 -6.52 -8.84
C THR A 151 -9.03 -7.67 -9.78
N PHE A 152 -10.03 -8.04 -10.55
CA PHE A 152 -9.90 -8.97 -11.66
C PHE A 152 -9.82 -8.18 -12.97
N ARG A 153 -8.67 -8.26 -13.66
CA ARG A 153 -8.44 -7.52 -14.89
C ARG A 153 -8.37 -8.46 -16.08
N PHE A 154 -9.29 -8.31 -17.01
CA PHE A 154 -9.24 -9.03 -18.28
C PHE A 154 -8.15 -8.49 -19.19
N ASN A 155 -7.45 -9.39 -19.91
CA ASN A 155 -6.59 -8.98 -21.02
C ASN A 155 -7.46 -8.64 -22.25
N THR A 156 -7.76 -7.38 -22.43
CA THR A 156 -8.63 -6.89 -23.48
C THR A 156 -8.00 -6.88 -24.88
N LEU A 157 -6.71 -7.17 -24.99
CA LEU A 157 -5.98 -7.20 -26.26
C LEU A 157 -6.12 -8.54 -27.00
N HIS A 158 -6.51 -9.60 -26.29
CA HIS A 158 -6.57 -10.96 -26.85
C HIS A 158 -7.96 -11.59 -26.70
N PRO A 159 -8.35 -12.46 -27.66
CA PRO A 159 -9.52 -13.31 -27.49
C PRO A 159 -9.40 -14.21 -26.24
N PRO A 160 -10.51 -14.52 -25.57
CA PRO A 160 -11.88 -14.10 -25.87
C PRO A 160 -12.25 -12.72 -25.29
N PHE A 161 -11.38 -12.13 -24.46
CA PHE A 161 -11.70 -10.93 -23.67
C PHE A 161 -11.50 -9.60 -24.44
N ASN A 162 -11.10 -9.62 -25.69
CA ASN A 162 -11.21 -8.46 -26.56
C ASN A 162 -12.68 -8.15 -26.92
N ASN A 163 -13.61 -9.10 -26.71
CA ASN A 163 -15.05 -8.90 -26.88
C ASN A 163 -15.67 -8.41 -25.55
N ASP A 164 -16.36 -7.27 -25.60
CA ASP A 164 -17.02 -6.64 -24.45
C ASP A 164 -18.15 -7.48 -23.85
N LYS A 165 -18.93 -8.18 -24.70
CA LYS A 165 -20.01 -9.05 -24.28
C LYS A 165 -19.50 -10.25 -23.48
N ILE A 166 -18.34 -10.79 -23.85
CA ILE A 166 -17.72 -11.90 -23.09
C ILE A 166 -17.20 -11.38 -21.74
N ARG A 167 -16.61 -10.18 -21.68
CA ARG A 167 -16.22 -9.57 -20.42
C ARG A 167 -17.42 -9.33 -19.50
N TYR A 168 -18.51 -8.81 -20.06
CA TYR A 168 -19.75 -8.61 -19.30
C TYR A 168 -20.34 -9.95 -18.79
N ALA A 169 -20.40 -10.96 -19.66
CA ALA A 169 -20.86 -12.31 -19.25
C ALA A 169 -20.00 -12.88 -18.11
N ALA A 170 -18.70 -12.68 -18.14
CA ALA A 170 -17.81 -13.10 -17.05
C ALA A 170 -18.11 -12.35 -15.74
N TYR A 171 -18.37 -11.03 -15.78
CA TYR A 171 -18.76 -10.27 -14.60
C TYR A 171 -20.10 -10.75 -14.00
N VAL A 172 -21.06 -11.06 -14.85
CA VAL A 172 -22.38 -11.60 -14.40
C VAL A 172 -22.22 -13.00 -13.81
N ALA A 173 -21.29 -13.81 -14.32
CA ALA A 173 -21.04 -15.17 -13.83
C ALA A 173 -20.27 -15.23 -12.49
N LEU A 174 -19.66 -14.14 -12.06
CA LEU A 174 -18.87 -14.09 -10.82
C LEU A 174 -19.72 -13.65 -9.63
N ASN A 175 -19.51 -14.31 -8.48
CA ASN A 175 -20.06 -13.90 -7.20
C ASN A 175 -18.96 -13.36 -6.31
N GLN A 176 -19.03 -12.08 -5.95
CA GLN A 176 -18.00 -11.45 -5.13
C GLN A 176 -17.92 -12.05 -3.73
N GLU A 177 -19.06 -12.37 -3.12
CA GLU A 177 -19.09 -12.90 -1.76
C GLU A 177 -18.42 -14.28 -1.67
N ASP A 178 -18.60 -15.13 -2.68
CA ASP A 178 -17.96 -16.46 -2.71
C ASP A 178 -16.43 -16.34 -2.77
N PHE A 179 -15.90 -15.37 -3.55
CA PHE A 179 -14.47 -15.08 -3.54
C PHE A 179 -14.00 -14.57 -2.19
N LEU A 180 -14.75 -13.67 -1.56
CA LEU A 180 -14.40 -13.12 -0.25
C LEU A 180 -14.41 -14.20 0.84
N LYS A 181 -15.41 -15.09 0.84
CA LYS A 181 -15.46 -16.25 1.73
C LYS A 181 -14.26 -17.19 1.53
N ALA A 182 -13.88 -17.43 0.27
CA ALA A 182 -12.77 -18.32 -0.03
C ALA A 182 -11.40 -17.72 0.35
N VAL A 183 -11.22 -16.41 0.18
CA VAL A 183 -9.92 -15.74 0.41
C VAL A 183 -9.76 -15.26 1.85
N ILE A 184 -10.82 -14.74 2.45
CA ILE A 184 -10.80 -14.13 3.78
C ILE A 184 -11.38 -15.06 4.84
N GLY A 185 -12.49 -15.76 4.53
CA GLY A 185 -13.16 -16.69 5.42
C GLY A 185 -14.05 -16.02 6.46
N ASP A 186 -13.51 -15.16 7.31
CA ASP A 186 -14.24 -14.49 8.40
C ASP A 186 -14.97 -13.23 7.90
N PRO A 187 -16.32 -13.17 7.99
CA PRO A 187 -17.12 -12.05 7.51
C PRO A 187 -16.88 -10.73 8.27
N ASN A 188 -16.21 -10.76 9.41
CA ASN A 188 -15.81 -9.55 10.13
C ASN A 188 -14.69 -8.76 9.41
N TYR A 189 -13.99 -9.39 8.45
CA TYR A 189 -12.83 -8.81 7.76
C TYR A 189 -13.07 -8.56 6.27
N TYR A 190 -14.29 -8.72 5.77
CA TYR A 190 -14.62 -8.33 4.42
C TYR A 190 -15.98 -7.65 4.31
N LYS A 191 -16.17 -6.90 3.23
CA LYS A 191 -17.45 -6.32 2.83
C LYS A 191 -17.63 -6.50 1.33
N VAL A 192 -18.82 -6.91 0.92
CA VAL A 192 -19.19 -6.91 -0.50
C VAL A 192 -19.27 -5.46 -0.97
N CYS A 193 -18.57 -5.15 -2.05
CA CYS A 193 -18.54 -3.82 -2.64
C CYS A 193 -18.40 -3.92 -4.16
N LYS A 194 -19.45 -3.58 -4.90
CA LYS A 194 -19.48 -3.64 -6.35
C LYS A 194 -18.98 -2.35 -7.01
N ALA A 195 -18.80 -1.28 -6.24
CA ALA A 195 -18.34 -0.01 -6.76
C ALA A 195 -16.92 -0.11 -7.31
N MET A 196 -16.63 0.62 -8.37
CA MET A 196 -15.28 0.74 -8.94
C MET A 196 -14.29 1.33 -7.93
N PHE A 197 -14.73 2.29 -7.13
CA PHE A 197 -14.00 2.85 -6.00
C PHE A 197 -14.55 2.28 -4.70
N VAL A 198 -13.69 2.18 -3.70
CA VAL A 198 -14.03 1.54 -2.42
C VAL A 198 -15.32 2.08 -1.81
N CYS A 199 -16.20 1.18 -1.39
CA CYS A 199 -17.44 1.53 -0.72
C CYS A 199 -17.19 2.24 0.61
N GLY A 200 -18.05 3.20 0.95
CA GLY A 200 -17.87 4.06 2.11
C GLY A 200 -16.97 5.27 1.86
N THR A 201 -16.52 5.49 0.63
CA THR A 201 -15.76 6.68 0.23
C THR A 201 -16.62 7.66 -0.56
N PRO A 202 -16.24 8.95 -0.64
CA PRO A 202 -16.95 9.93 -1.47
C PRO A 202 -17.03 9.60 -2.97
N PHE A 203 -16.23 8.66 -3.43
CA PHE A 203 -16.18 8.23 -4.83
C PHE A 203 -16.99 6.96 -5.11
N GLU A 204 -17.69 6.43 -4.10
CA GLU A 204 -18.56 5.27 -4.28
C GLU A 204 -19.67 5.57 -5.30
N SER A 205 -19.84 4.70 -6.28
CA SER A 205 -20.96 4.71 -7.21
C SER A 205 -21.33 3.29 -7.59
N LEU A 206 -22.58 2.96 -7.46
CA LEU A 206 -23.17 1.67 -7.86
C LEU A 206 -23.84 1.72 -9.24
N ASN A 207 -23.75 2.83 -9.95
CA ASN A 207 -24.34 2.97 -11.28
C ASN A 207 -23.71 1.97 -12.25
N GLY A 208 -24.55 1.19 -12.93
CA GLY A 208 -24.13 0.17 -13.91
C GLY A 208 -23.60 -1.12 -13.30
N THR A 209 -23.88 -1.37 -12.01
CA THR A 209 -23.48 -2.62 -11.33
C THR A 209 -24.65 -3.60 -11.13
N GLU A 210 -25.80 -3.33 -11.71
CA GLU A 210 -27.00 -4.17 -11.60
C GLU A 210 -26.73 -5.55 -12.24
N GLY A 211 -26.99 -6.61 -11.48
CA GLY A 211 -26.79 -8.00 -11.91
C GLY A 211 -25.32 -8.43 -12.08
N VAL A 212 -24.36 -7.59 -11.67
CA VAL A 212 -22.93 -7.91 -11.75
C VAL A 212 -22.42 -8.33 -10.39
N LEU A 213 -21.58 -9.39 -10.36
CA LEU A 213 -20.95 -9.93 -9.15
C LEU A 213 -21.95 -10.41 -8.06
N GLU A 214 -23.15 -10.81 -8.46
CA GLU A 214 -24.20 -11.35 -7.60
C GLU A 214 -24.41 -12.84 -7.86
N SER A 215 -24.85 -13.58 -6.84
CA SER A 215 -25.42 -14.92 -7.03
C SER A 215 -26.70 -14.84 -7.85
N ASN A 216 -26.78 -15.60 -8.92
CA ASN A 216 -28.01 -15.85 -9.65
C ASN A 216 -28.66 -17.13 -9.12
#